data_5a941686d556e7e8fd8d9fb9273ec55a
#
_entry.id   5a941686d556e7e8fd8d9fb9273ec55a
#
_cell.length_a   1.000
_cell.length_b   1.000
_cell.length_c   1.000
_cell.angle_alpha   90.00
_cell.angle_beta   90.00
_cell.angle_gamma   90.00
#
_symmetry.space_group_name_H-M   'P 1'
#
loop_
_entity.id
_entity.type
_entity.pdbx_description
1 polymer ?
#
loop_
_entity_poly.entity_id
_entity_poly.type
_entity_poly.pdbx_seq_one_letter_code
_entity_poly.pdbx_strand_id
1 'polypeptide(L)'
;MWYNAAMRTYMIVFAALFAACAARAAKIEVVQDRDNALYRAGEEVTFKVTVKNDSGEPMKSGRASWKLDNFGTKKLASGKVDLAAGNPFFVKGCMAEAGFMRLSVSSHTNSAVWGVGCDVGMIRQDEPCPADFDAYWRAEKARLEKEVPLDPKMTLDDKRSTPAYSCYRVNFATFNGKRVYGFMCVPKDASKAPFRVRVSVPGTGPGVVSASTTPDEIYLVMNVHTFEPEQDGARQKAHMHRQNAALAEKFNLPNKNAYCSIAGIAESREDYWYHDVMLGINRAVDWVCARPDADLSQVTYTGSSQGGGFGLFLTYLNGHFTKSFVAVCAITGHYGYKQGRQSGWPRLIENQSSEKRAAAERNAAYFDGVNFAARIKTPIRFIVGFADQTCPPADVYAAYNACPSTDKAIVNAIGSPHGWHSWYGKNRGKPGFIDFNAWLRTK
;
A
#
# COMPACT_ATOMS: atom_id res chain seq x y z
N MET A 1 -22.83 -66.84 7.19
CA MET A 1 -21.74 -66.40 8.14
C MET A 1 -20.38 -66.38 7.46
N TRP A 2 -20.28 -65.88 6.21
CA TRP A 2 -19.02 -65.87 5.44
C TRP A 2 -18.87 -64.61 4.60
N TYR A 3 -19.36 -63.43 5.08
CA TYR A 3 -19.28 -62.18 4.30
C TYR A 3 -18.60 -61.03 5.06
N ASN A 4 -18.12 -61.25 6.30
CA ASN A 4 -17.58 -60.20 7.16
C ASN A 4 -16.07 -60.27 7.44
N ALA A 5 -15.32 -61.21 6.89
CA ALA A 5 -13.87 -61.29 7.13
C ALA A 5 -13.04 -60.64 6.01
N ALA A 6 -13.53 -60.57 4.77
CA ALA A 6 -12.79 -60.01 3.64
C ALA A 6 -12.82 -58.48 3.59
N MET A 7 -13.83 -57.82 4.17
CA MET A 7 -13.94 -56.35 4.17
C MET A 7 -13.08 -55.67 5.25
N ARG A 8 -12.68 -56.36 6.30
CA ARG A 8 -11.79 -55.78 7.34
C ARG A 8 -10.31 -55.74 6.94
N THR A 9 -9.87 -56.62 6.07
CA THR A 9 -8.48 -56.67 5.61
C THR A 9 -8.21 -55.64 4.52
N TYR A 10 -9.18 -55.26 3.71
CA TYR A 10 -9.03 -54.21 2.70
C TYR A 10 -9.09 -52.79 3.29
N MET A 11 -9.78 -52.57 4.41
CA MET A 11 -9.78 -51.25 5.07
C MET A 11 -8.51 -50.92 5.85
N ILE A 12 -7.74 -51.92 6.27
CA ILE A 12 -6.48 -51.72 7.00
C ILE A 12 -5.30 -51.45 6.03
N VAL A 13 -5.35 -51.97 4.82
CA VAL A 13 -4.30 -51.70 3.80
C VAL A 13 -4.50 -50.33 3.11
N PHE A 14 -5.74 -49.83 3.00
CA PHE A 14 -6.00 -48.48 2.47
C PHE A 14 -5.74 -47.36 3.48
N ALA A 15 -5.79 -47.60 4.79
CA ALA A 15 -5.47 -46.66 5.83
C ALA A 15 -3.94 -46.48 6.03
N ALA A 16 -3.13 -47.46 5.62
CA ALA A 16 -1.66 -47.37 5.73
C ALA A 16 -0.96 -46.69 4.54
N LEU A 17 -1.68 -46.46 3.43
CA LEU A 17 -1.13 -45.77 2.23
C LEU A 17 -1.53 -44.32 2.12
N PHE A 18 -2.40 -43.78 2.98
CA PHE A 18 -2.74 -42.36 3.07
C PHE A 18 -2.00 -41.60 4.19
N ALA A 19 -1.10 -42.26 4.91
CA ALA A 19 -0.28 -41.64 5.98
C ALA A 19 1.09 -41.13 5.50
N ALA A 20 1.29 -40.94 4.20
CA ALA A 20 2.55 -40.46 3.68
C ALA A 20 2.34 -39.45 2.55
N CYS A 21 1.98 -38.26 2.88
CA CYS A 21 2.40 -36.97 2.27
C CYS A 21 1.53 -35.84 2.82
N ALA A 22 1.46 -35.66 4.11
CA ALA A 22 1.34 -34.31 4.63
C ALA A 22 2.65 -33.62 4.25
N ALA A 23 2.64 -32.87 3.15
CA ALA A 23 3.76 -32.03 2.78
C ALA A 23 4.03 -31.12 3.98
N ARG A 24 5.06 -31.45 4.75
CA ARG A 24 5.48 -30.67 5.91
C ARG A 24 5.82 -29.28 5.41
N ALA A 25 5.16 -28.26 5.92
CA ALA A 25 5.35 -26.89 5.53
C ALA A 25 6.75 -26.43 6.02
N ALA A 26 7.72 -26.39 5.12
CA ALA A 26 9.06 -25.90 5.44
C ALA A 26 8.99 -24.40 5.74
N LYS A 27 9.53 -23.93 6.86
CA LYS A 27 9.70 -22.52 7.17
C LYS A 27 11.07 -22.05 6.68
N ILE A 28 11.11 -20.98 5.91
CA ILE A 28 12.37 -20.38 5.44
C ILE A 28 12.65 -19.13 6.26
N GLU A 29 13.79 -19.11 6.94
CA GLU A 29 14.30 -17.95 7.68
C GLU A 29 15.47 -17.35 6.93
N VAL A 30 15.49 -16.03 6.82
CA VAL A 30 16.56 -15.27 6.19
C VAL A 30 17.02 -14.18 7.16
N VAL A 31 18.33 -14.05 7.34
CA VAL A 31 18.96 -13.00 8.12
C VAL A 31 20.12 -12.43 7.31
N GLN A 32 20.19 -11.12 7.19
CA GLN A 32 21.32 -10.41 6.58
C GLN A 32 22.41 -10.12 7.63
N ASP A 33 23.62 -9.84 7.17
CA ASP A 33 24.80 -9.62 8.03
C ASP A 33 24.85 -8.23 8.70
N ARG A 34 23.94 -7.29 8.37
CA ARG A 34 23.80 -5.99 9.03
C ARG A 34 22.40 -5.79 9.58
N ASP A 35 22.27 -5.40 10.83
CA ASP A 35 20.98 -5.24 11.51
C ASP A 35 20.06 -4.23 10.83
N ASN A 36 20.61 -3.14 10.27
CA ASN A 36 19.85 -2.10 9.57
C ASN A 36 19.51 -2.44 8.12
N ALA A 37 20.08 -3.55 7.57
CA ALA A 37 19.92 -3.98 6.18
C ALA A 37 20.24 -2.89 5.12
N LEU A 38 21.17 -1.98 5.44
CA LEU A 38 21.60 -0.88 4.57
C LEU A 38 23.08 -1.01 4.23
N TYR A 39 23.39 -0.86 2.96
CA TYR A 39 24.72 -1.05 2.37
C TYR A 39 25.04 0.10 1.42
N ARG A 40 26.30 0.23 1.03
CA ARG A 40 26.73 1.09 -0.07
C ARG A 40 26.79 0.29 -1.38
N ALA A 41 26.70 0.98 -2.50
CA ALA A 41 26.96 0.36 -3.81
C ALA A 41 28.36 -0.25 -3.84
N GLY A 42 28.48 -1.47 -4.37
CA GLY A 42 29.72 -2.25 -4.40
C GLY A 42 30.02 -3.05 -3.13
N GLU A 43 29.34 -2.83 -2.00
CA GLU A 43 29.52 -3.66 -0.80
C GLU A 43 28.88 -5.04 -0.96
N GLU A 44 29.58 -6.08 -0.47
CA GLU A 44 29.04 -7.43 -0.41
C GLU A 44 28.00 -7.54 0.70
N VAL A 45 26.85 -8.11 0.38
CA VAL A 45 25.79 -8.49 1.30
C VAL A 45 25.84 -9.99 1.49
N THR A 46 25.77 -10.46 2.72
CA THR A 46 25.66 -11.88 3.05
C THR A 46 24.33 -12.19 3.70
N PHE A 47 23.54 -13.08 3.09
CA PHE A 47 22.32 -13.62 3.68
C PHE A 47 22.61 -15.03 4.22
N LYS A 48 22.26 -15.26 5.49
CA LYS A 48 22.17 -16.59 6.08
C LYS A 48 20.74 -17.09 5.90
N VAL A 49 20.57 -18.20 5.21
CA VAL A 49 19.29 -18.84 4.93
C VAL A 49 19.19 -20.15 5.68
N THR A 50 18.11 -20.36 6.44
CA THR A 50 17.83 -21.61 7.14
C THR A 50 16.45 -22.12 6.70
N VAL A 51 16.40 -23.33 6.15
CA VAL A 51 15.16 -24.02 5.83
C VAL A 51 14.84 -24.98 6.97
N LYS A 52 13.71 -24.76 7.64
CA LYS A 52 13.28 -25.48 8.84
C LYS A 52 12.08 -26.38 8.54
N ASN A 53 11.98 -27.47 9.26
CA ASN A 53 10.79 -28.33 9.30
C ASN A 53 9.71 -27.75 10.25
N ASP A 54 8.59 -28.45 10.38
CA ASP A 54 7.47 -28.04 11.26
C ASP A 54 7.85 -27.96 12.74
N SER A 55 8.88 -28.70 13.17
CA SER A 55 9.40 -28.66 14.54
C SER A 55 10.36 -27.49 14.78
N GLY A 56 10.63 -26.66 13.75
CA GLY A 56 11.56 -25.52 13.84
C GLY A 56 13.04 -25.90 13.66
N GLU A 57 13.37 -27.17 13.42
CA GLU A 57 14.74 -27.65 13.24
C GLU A 57 15.19 -27.51 11.78
N PRO A 58 16.48 -27.23 11.52
CA PRO A 58 17.02 -27.23 10.17
C PRO A 58 16.79 -28.56 9.45
N MET A 59 16.26 -28.51 8.24
CA MET A 59 16.07 -29.68 7.39
C MET A 59 17.42 -30.29 7.00
N LYS A 60 17.54 -31.63 7.09
CA LYS A 60 18.73 -32.40 6.77
C LYS A 60 18.66 -33.06 5.38
N SER A 61 17.62 -32.80 4.61
CA SER A 61 17.45 -33.33 3.26
C SER A 61 16.50 -32.44 2.44
N GLY A 62 16.59 -32.57 1.11
CA GLY A 62 15.80 -31.79 0.18
C GLY A 62 16.63 -30.72 -0.54
N ARG A 63 15.96 -29.90 -1.35
CA ARG A 63 16.61 -28.86 -2.16
C ARG A 63 15.98 -27.50 -1.91
N ALA A 64 16.81 -26.46 -1.93
CA ALA A 64 16.39 -25.08 -2.00
C ALA A 64 16.92 -24.43 -3.29
N SER A 65 16.17 -23.53 -3.88
CA SER A 65 16.63 -22.65 -4.95
C SER A 65 16.53 -21.20 -4.51
N TRP A 66 17.46 -20.39 -4.98
CA TRP A 66 17.48 -18.97 -4.65
C TRP A 66 17.82 -18.11 -5.86
N LYS A 67 17.39 -16.86 -5.82
CA LYS A 67 17.65 -15.83 -6.83
C LYS A 67 17.88 -14.49 -6.12
N LEU A 68 18.92 -13.77 -6.57
CA LEU A 68 19.12 -12.34 -6.28
C LEU A 68 18.74 -11.52 -7.52
N ASP A 69 18.01 -10.44 -7.33
CA ASP A 69 17.68 -9.46 -8.36
C ASP A 69 17.51 -8.04 -7.76
N ASN A 70 17.31 -7.05 -8.63
CA ASN A 70 17.13 -5.64 -8.26
C ASN A 70 15.67 -5.24 -7.97
N PHE A 71 14.83 -6.13 -7.45
CA PHE A 71 13.38 -5.97 -7.41
C PHE A 71 12.74 -5.74 -8.79
N GLY A 72 13.34 -6.31 -9.85
CA GLY A 72 12.87 -6.12 -11.22
C GLY A 72 13.37 -7.22 -12.15
N THR A 73 13.82 -6.79 -13.33
CA THR A 73 14.26 -7.68 -14.40
C THR A 73 15.74 -8.03 -14.35
N LYS A 74 16.58 -7.21 -13.67
CA LYS A 74 18.03 -7.42 -13.61
C LYS A 74 18.36 -8.53 -12.60
N LYS A 75 18.64 -9.73 -13.11
CA LYS A 75 19.14 -10.83 -12.31
C LYS A 75 20.59 -10.56 -11.91
N LEU A 76 20.89 -10.67 -10.62
CA LEU A 76 22.25 -10.53 -10.07
C LEU A 76 22.94 -11.90 -9.94
N ALA A 77 22.24 -12.85 -9.34
CA ALA A 77 22.75 -14.21 -9.14
C ALA A 77 21.62 -15.22 -8.92
N SER A 78 21.89 -16.49 -9.04
CA SER A 78 20.97 -17.57 -8.62
C SER A 78 21.72 -18.87 -8.36
N GLY A 79 21.12 -19.74 -7.58
CA GLY A 79 21.70 -21.05 -7.28
C GLY A 79 20.70 -22.05 -6.74
N LYS A 80 21.19 -23.27 -6.56
CA LYS A 80 20.48 -24.37 -5.90
C LYS A 80 21.39 -24.96 -4.82
N VAL A 81 20.81 -25.40 -3.72
CA VAL A 81 21.50 -26.00 -2.58
C VAL A 81 20.81 -27.29 -2.23
N ASP A 82 21.65 -28.34 -2.00
CA ASP A 82 21.19 -29.55 -1.35
C ASP A 82 21.29 -29.34 0.16
N LEU A 83 20.14 -29.41 0.85
CA LEU A 83 20.06 -29.16 2.29
C LEU A 83 20.77 -30.22 3.13
N ALA A 84 21.08 -31.41 2.55
CA ALA A 84 21.92 -32.43 3.20
C ALA A 84 23.38 -31.99 3.25
N ALA A 85 23.86 -31.27 2.24
CA ALA A 85 25.22 -30.76 2.17
C ALA A 85 25.46 -29.48 2.97
N GLY A 86 24.39 -28.69 3.23
CA GLY A 86 24.50 -27.44 3.99
C GLY A 86 23.16 -26.78 4.27
N ASN A 87 22.80 -26.73 5.56
CA ASN A 87 21.67 -25.96 6.07
C ASN A 87 21.96 -25.58 7.53
N PRO A 88 22.20 -24.29 7.85
CA PRO A 88 22.02 -23.12 7.01
C PRO A 88 23.06 -23.00 5.87
N PHE A 89 22.68 -22.26 4.81
CA PHE A 89 23.57 -21.87 3.72
C PHE A 89 23.66 -20.35 3.59
N PHE A 90 24.67 -19.88 2.87
CA PHE A 90 24.92 -18.45 2.67
C PHE A 90 24.76 -18.07 1.20
N VAL A 91 24.09 -16.94 0.99
CA VAL A 91 23.95 -16.31 -0.32
C VAL A 91 24.63 -14.97 -0.27
N LYS A 92 25.54 -14.71 -1.21
CA LYS A 92 26.28 -13.46 -1.31
C LYS A 92 25.94 -12.72 -2.59
N GLY A 93 25.95 -11.40 -2.54
CA GLY A 93 25.75 -10.54 -3.69
C GLY A 93 26.09 -9.09 -3.42
N CYS A 94 26.20 -8.31 -4.48
CA CYS A 94 26.36 -6.87 -4.37
C CYS A 94 25.53 -6.15 -5.44
N MET A 95 25.24 -4.87 -5.21
CA MET A 95 24.66 -3.97 -6.21
C MET A 95 25.69 -2.88 -6.54
N ALA A 96 25.84 -2.58 -7.83
CA ALA A 96 26.72 -1.51 -8.30
C ALA A 96 26.06 -0.13 -8.23
N GLU A 97 24.75 -0.06 -8.02
CA GLU A 97 23.93 1.14 -8.11
C GLU A 97 23.01 1.27 -6.90
N ALA A 98 22.55 2.50 -6.63
CA ALA A 98 21.54 2.78 -5.61
C ALA A 98 20.22 2.04 -5.93
N GLY A 99 19.62 1.43 -4.92
CA GLY A 99 18.39 0.66 -5.09
C GLY A 99 18.18 -0.38 -4.00
N PHE A 100 17.45 -1.43 -4.35
CA PHE A 100 17.18 -2.55 -3.45
C PHE A 100 17.55 -3.87 -4.10
N MET A 101 18.23 -4.74 -3.36
CA MET A 101 18.48 -6.12 -3.74
C MET A 101 17.44 -7.02 -3.08
N ARG A 102 16.84 -7.91 -3.89
CA ARG A 102 15.87 -8.89 -3.43
C ARG A 102 16.46 -10.28 -3.50
N LEU A 103 16.42 -10.98 -2.36
CA LEU A 103 16.63 -12.43 -2.28
C LEU A 103 15.27 -13.13 -2.28
N SER A 104 15.06 -14.00 -3.25
CA SER A 104 13.93 -14.95 -3.29
C SER A 104 14.46 -16.35 -3.05
N VAL A 105 13.88 -17.08 -2.11
CA VAL A 105 14.24 -18.46 -1.78
C VAL A 105 13.00 -19.32 -1.88
N SER A 106 13.10 -20.50 -2.49
CA SER A 106 12.03 -21.50 -2.51
C SER A 106 12.56 -22.88 -2.13
N SER A 107 11.80 -23.61 -1.34
CA SER A 107 12.07 -25.00 -0.98
C SER A 107 10.74 -25.73 -0.76
N HIS A 108 10.57 -26.90 -1.40
CA HIS A 108 9.30 -27.62 -1.40
C HIS A 108 8.14 -26.72 -1.87
N THR A 109 7.11 -26.57 -1.04
CA THR A 109 5.92 -25.73 -1.32
C THR A 109 6.05 -24.31 -0.79
N ASN A 110 7.14 -23.97 -0.09
CA ASN A 110 7.30 -22.67 0.58
C ASN A 110 8.31 -21.77 -0.13
N SER A 111 8.07 -20.47 0.01
CA SER A 111 8.96 -19.42 -0.46
C SER A 111 9.11 -18.31 0.57
N ALA A 112 10.24 -17.63 0.53
CA ALA A 112 10.49 -16.40 1.29
C ALA A 112 11.11 -15.35 0.37
N VAL A 113 10.79 -14.09 0.66
CA VAL A 113 11.40 -12.94 0.01
C VAL A 113 12.02 -12.06 1.08
N TRP A 114 13.21 -11.56 0.78
CA TRP A 114 13.95 -10.67 1.66
C TRP A 114 14.56 -9.53 0.85
N GLY A 115 14.66 -8.34 1.43
CA GLY A 115 15.21 -7.17 0.77
C GLY A 115 16.24 -6.45 1.61
N VAL A 116 17.24 -5.87 0.95
CA VAL A 116 18.21 -4.95 1.54
C VAL A 116 18.40 -3.74 0.66
N GLY A 117 18.69 -2.59 1.26
CA GLY A 117 18.88 -1.32 0.55
C GLY A 117 20.34 -1.01 0.30
N CYS A 118 20.66 -0.48 -0.89
CA CYS A 118 21.98 0.02 -1.27
C CYS A 118 21.87 1.50 -1.61
N ASP A 119 22.71 2.34 -0.98
CA ASP A 119 22.73 3.81 -1.17
C ASP A 119 21.31 4.41 -1.26
N VAL A 120 20.42 3.98 -0.37
CA VAL A 120 18.98 4.32 -0.42
C VAL A 120 18.72 5.82 -0.42
N GLY A 121 19.61 6.64 0.15
CA GLY A 121 19.56 8.09 0.10
C GLY A 121 19.77 8.69 -1.28
N MET A 122 20.30 7.92 -2.22
CA MET A 122 20.57 8.33 -3.61
C MET A 122 19.43 7.95 -4.57
N ILE A 123 18.44 7.16 -4.12
CA ILE A 123 17.31 6.77 -4.96
C ILE A 123 16.49 7.99 -5.33
N ARG A 124 16.21 8.16 -6.62
CA ARG A 124 15.45 9.26 -7.20
C ARG A 124 14.36 8.72 -8.14
N GLN A 125 13.45 9.58 -8.51
CA GLN A 125 12.48 9.30 -9.55
C GLN A 125 13.18 9.19 -10.92
N ASP A 126 12.66 8.30 -11.74
CA ASP A 126 13.24 7.96 -13.06
C ASP A 126 12.72 8.87 -14.20
N GLU A 127 11.68 9.64 -13.94
CA GLU A 127 11.06 10.57 -14.90
C GLU A 127 10.97 11.98 -14.31
N PRO A 128 11.32 13.03 -15.09
CA PRO A 128 11.16 14.41 -14.66
C PRO A 128 9.71 14.75 -14.34
N CYS A 129 9.51 15.57 -13.31
CA CYS A 129 8.21 16.14 -13.01
C CYS A 129 7.79 17.09 -14.15
N PRO A 130 6.53 17.04 -14.61
CA PRO A 130 6.01 18.01 -15.59
C PRO A 130 6.18 19.45 -15.09
N ALA A 131 6.61 20.35 -15.98
CA ALA A 131 6.87 21.75 -15.62
C ALA A 131 5.60 22.49 -15.15
N ASP A 132 4.44 22.10 -15.65
CA ASP A 132 3.13 22.66 -15.31
C ASP A 132 2.40 21.92 -14.19
N PHE A 133 3.06 20.97 -13.50
CA PHE A 133 2.43 20.09 -12.49
C PHE A 133 1.63 20.88 -11.44
N ASP A 134 2.23 21.89 -10.83
CA ASP A 134 1.56 22.70 -9.81
C ASP A 134 0.44 23.56 -10.37
N ALA A 135 0.62 24.10 -11.59
CA ALA A 135 -0.40 24.88 -12.27
C ALA A 135 -1.60 23.99 -12.63
N TYR A 136 -1.35 22.78 -13.13
CA TYR A 136 -2.40 21.81 -13.46
C TYR A 136 -3.27 21.49 -12.24
N TRP A 137 -2.69 21.05 -11.12
CA TRP A 137 -3.48 20.65 -9.95
C TRP A 137 -4.24 21.81 -9.29
N ARG A 138 -3.64 23.02 -9.28
CA ARG A 138 -4.36 24.23 -8.81
C ARG A 138 -5.51 24.58 -9.73
N ALA A 139 -5.31 24.51 -11.04
CA ALA A 139 -6.36 24.78 -12.02
C ALA A 139 -7.51 23.77 -11.90
N GLU A 140 -7.21 22.47 -11.75
CA GLU A 140 -8.25 21.44 -11.63
C GLU A 140 -9.04 21.56 -10.31
N LYS A 141 -8.37 21.90 -9.19
CA LYS A 141 -9.07 22.23 -7.94
C LYS A 141 -10.03 23.41 -8.12
N ALA A 142 -9.54 24.51 -8.69
CA ALA A 142 -10.36 25.72 -8.92
C ALA A 142 -11.50 25.47 -9.93
N ARG A 143 -11.24 24.65 -10.96
CA ARG A 143 -12.26 24.24 -11.93
C ARG A 143 -13.39 23.44 -11.26
N LEU A 144 -13.04 22.47 -10.40
CA LEU A 144 -14.04 21.71 -9.66
C LEU A 144 -14.88 22.60 -8.74
N GLU A 145 -14.25 23.52 -8.04
CA GLU A 145 -14.95 24.47 -7.15
C GLU A 145 -15.93 25.37 -7.92
N LYS A 146 -15.54 25.82 -9.12
CA LYS A 146 -16.33 26.69 -9.97
C LYS A 146 -17.50 25.96 -10.69
N GLU A 147 -17.23 24.78 -11.24
CA GLU A 147 -18.14 24.09 -12.16
C GLU A 147 -19.11 23.15 -11.47
N VAL A 148 -18.73 22.60 -10.31
CA VAL A 148 -19.51 21.58 -9.61
C VAL A 148 -19.86 22.03 -8.21
N PRO A 149 -21.13 22.27 -7.89
CA PRO A 149 -21.56 22.52 -6.51
C PRO A 149 -21.09 21.41 -5.57
N LEU A 150 -20.67 21.76 -4.36
CA LEU A 150 -20.19 20.77 -3.37
C LEU A 150 -21.26 19.73 -3.03
N ASP A 151 -22.53 20.17 -2.93
CA ASP A 151 -23.71 19.35 -2.64
C ASP A 151 -23.45 18.24 -1.59
N PRO A 152 -23.05 18.60 -0.36
CA PRO A 152 -22.73 17.62 0.67
C PRO A 152 -24.01 16.91 1.11
N LYS A 153 -23.95 15.56 1.14
CA LYS A 153 -25.03 14.76 1.74
C LYS A 153 -24.48 14.10 3.00
N MET A 154 -25.23 14.17 4.07
CA MET A 154 -24.89 13.60 5.36
C MET A 154 -26.10 12.89 5.94
N THR A 155 -26.02 11.60 6.18
CA THR A 155 -27.09 10.76 6.73
C THR A 155 -26.59 10.06 7.97
N LEU A 156 -27.25 10.24 9.11
CA LEU A 156 -26.94 9.53 10.35
C LEU A 156 -27.07 8.02 10.14
N ASP A 157 -26.07 7.29 10.60
CA ASP A 157 -26.05 5.83 10.63
C ASP A 157 -26.14 5.35 12.08
N ASP A 158 -27.37 5.13 12.53
CA ASP A 158 -27.65 4.73 13.92
C ASP A 158 -26.99 3.41 14.28
N LYS A 159 -26.88 2.47 13.31
CA LYS A 159 -26.27 1.17 13.52
C LYS A 159 -24.76 1.23 13.81
N ARG A 160 -24.11 2.30 13.34
CA ARG A 160 -22.65 2.53 13.52
C ARG A 160 -22.37 3.61 14.54
N SER A 161 -23.38 4.32 14.99
CA SER A 161 -23.28 5.27 16.10
C SER A 161 -23.15 4.55 17.43
N THR A 162 -22.51 5.19 18.39
CA THR A 162 -22.32 4.69 19.77
C THR A 162 -22.72 5.75 20.78
N PRO A 163 -22.76 5.48 22.08
CA PRO A 163 -22.94 6.52 23.10
C PRO A 163 -21.86 7.61 23.03
N ALA A 164 -20.63 7.32 22.56
CA ALA A 164 -19.51 8.25 22.52
C ALA A 164 -19.48 9.13 21.26
N TYR A 165 -19.96 8.63 20.12
CA TYR A 165 -19.95 9.37 18.86
C TYR A 165 -21.14 9.03 17.95
N SER A 166 -21.50 9.99 17.08
CA SER A 166 -22.41 9.78 15.95
C SER A 166 -21.62 9.44 14.70
N CYS A 167 -22.04 8.41 13.96
CA CYS A 167 -21.48 8.04 12.68
C CYS A 167 -22.43 8.46 11.55
N TYR A 168 -21.89 9.09 10.53
CA TYR A 168 -22.63 9.53 9.36
C TYR A 168 -22.07 8.91 8.09
N ARG A 169 -22.95 8.51 7.18
CA ARG A 169 -22.59 8.33 5.78
C ARG A 169 -22.53 9.70 5.12
N VAL A 170 -21.42 9.98 4.46
CA VAL A 170 -21.20 11.27 3.79
C VAL A 170 -20.88 11.07 2.33
N ASN A 171 -21.31 12.00 1.48
CA ASN A 171 -20.87 12.00 0.11
C ASN A 171 -20.87 13.44 -0.47
N PHE A 172 -20.02 13.64 -1.49
CA PHE A 172 -19.78 14.95 -2.10
C PHE A 172 -19.75 14.80 -3.61
N ALA A 173 -20.31 15.76 -4.32
CA ALA A 173 -20.25 15.79 -5.77
C ALA A 173 -18.82 16.04 -6.26
N THR A 174 -18.45 15.43 -7.38
CA THR A 174 -17.20 15.65 -8.11
C THR A 174 -17.48 15.69 -9.60
N PHE A 175 -16.45 15.81 -10.45
CA PHE A 175 -16.62 15.89 -11.89
C PHE A 175 -17.43 14.72 -12.48
N ASN A 176 -17.92 14.94 -13.69
CA ASN A 176 -18.62 13.94 -14.52
C ASN A 176 -19.85 13.32 -13.84
N GLY A 177 -20.57 14.11 -13.02
CA GLY A 177 -21.75 13.64 -12.29
C GLY A 177 -21.47 12.59 -11.23
N LYS A 178 -20.19 12.33 -10.93
CA LYS A 178 -19.79 11.36 -9.88
C LYS A 178 -19.92 11.95 -8.49
N ARG A 179 -19.91 11.07 -7.50
CA ARG A 179 -19.80 11.42 -6.08
C ARG A 179 -18.76 10.55 -5.40
N VAL A 180 -18.03 11.13 -4.46
CA VAL A 180 -17.15 10.39 -3.55
C VAL A 180 -17.90 10.11 -2.25
N TYR A 181 -17.71 8.93 -1.69
CA TYR A 181 -18.47 8.43 -0.55
C TYR A 181 -17.56 8.03 0.60
N GLY A 182 -18.06 8.17 1.81
CA GLY A 182 -17.32 7.78 3.00
C GLY A 182 -18.15 7.80 4.27
N PHE A 183 -17.45 7.78 5.39
CA PHE A 183 -18.04 7.91 6.72
C PHE A 183 -17.35 9.03 7.49
N MET A 184 -18.15 9.75 8.28
CA MET A 184 -17.66 10.72 9.25
C MET A 184 -18.21 10.35 10.64
N CYS A 185 -17.31 10.17 11.60
CA CYS A 185 -17.66 10.00 13.00
C CYS A 185 -17.35 11.29 13.76
N VAL A 186 -18.30 11.76 14.56
CA VAL A 186 -18.22 13.01 15.33
C VAL A 186 -18.50 12.70 16.79
N PRO A 187 -17.65 13.10 17.74
CA PRO A 187 -17.91 12.94 19.18
C PRO A 187 -19.21 13.62 19.61
N LYS A 188 -19.93 13.02 20.57
CA LYS A 188 -21.18 13.56 21.07
C LYS A 188 -21.01 14.56 22.21
N ASP A 189 -19.89 14.47 22.94
CA ASP A 189 -19.59 15.34 24.07
C ASP A 189 -19.01 16.68 23.58
N ALA A 190 -19.90 17.63 23.29
CA ALA A 190 -19.52 18.95 22.82
C ALA A 190 -18.62 19.75 23.78
N SER A 191 -18.57 19.39 25.07
CA SER A 191 -17.69 20.06 26.05
C SER A 191 -16.20 19.84 25.76
N LYS A 192 -15.87 18.86 24.91
CA LYS A 192 -14.50 18.53 24.47
C LYS A 192 -14.09 19.20 23.15
N ALA A 193 -14.97 19.97 22.55
CA ALA A 193 -14.64 20.73 21.34
C ALA A 193 -13.66 21.88 21.65
N PRO A 194 -12.82 22.31 20.69
CA PRO A 194 -12.74 21.77 19.33
C PRO A 194 -12.03 20.41 19.28
N PHE A 195 -12.46 19.56 18.34
CA PHE A 195 -11.94 18.20 18.16
C PHE A 195 -10.82 18.15 17.14
N ARG A 196 -9.82 17.34 17.38
CA ARG A 196 -8.86 16.98 16.35
C ARG A 196 -9.57 16.37 15.14
N VAL A 197 -9.00 16.57 13.95
CA VAL A 197 -9.51 15.96 12.73
C VAL A 197 -8.54 14.93 12.21
N ARG A 198 -9.01 13.71 12.01
CA ARG A 198 -8.26 12.68 11.32
C ARG A 198 -8.94 12.32 10.01
N VAL A 199 -8.15 12.26 8.95
CA VAL A 199 -8.59 11.86 7.62
C VAL A 199 -7.87 10.61 7.19
N SER A 200 -8.57 9.70 6.49
CA SER A 200 -7.92 8.55 5.86
C SER A 200 -8.61 8.15 4.55
N VAL A 201 -7.83 7.43 3.74
CA VAL A 201 -8.31 6.70 2.56
C VAL A 201 -7.87 5.25 2.73
N PRO A 202 -8.72 4.25 2.48
CA PRO A 202 -8.36 2.84 2.64
C PRO A 202 -7.35 2.37 1.60
N GLY A 203 -6.69 1.24 1.89
CA GLY A 203 -5.92 0.48 0.90
C GLY A 203 -6.80 -0.07 -0.23
N THR A 204 -6.17 -0.72 -1.21
CA THR A 204 -6.87 -1.36 -2.33
C THR A 204 -7.87 -2.40 -1.83
N GLY A 205 -9.08 -2.36 -2.36
CA GLY A 205 -10.16 -3.27 -1.99
C GLY A 205 -11.52 -2.61 -2.16
N PRO A 206 -12.57 -3.20 -1.62
CA PRO A 206 -13.94 -2.69 -1.81
C PRO A 206 -14.23 -1.37 -1.09
N GLY A 207 -13.28 -0.84 -0.33
CA GLY A 207 -13.49 0.31 0.55
C GLY A 207 -14.03 -0.10 1.93
N VAL A 208 -14.19 0.87 2.81
CA VAL A 208 -14.73 0.62 4.16
C VAL A 208 -16.26 0.62 4.15
N VAL A 209 -16.85 -0.16 5.03
CA VAL A 209 -18.30 -0.24 5.27
C VAL A 209 -18.68 0.36 6.62
N SER A 210 -17.70 0.84 7.40
CA SER A 210 -17.91 1.46 8.71
C SER A 210 -16.69 2.31 9.10
N ALA A 211 -16.89 3.18 10.07
CA ALA A 211 -15.83 3.92 10.74
C ALA A 211 -16.08 3.97 12.24
N SER A 212 -15.03 4.26 13.00
CA SER A 212 -15.09 4.48 14.46
C SER A 212 -14.08 5.53 14.85
N THR A 213 -14.35 6.27 15.93
CA THR A 213 -13.46 7.31 16.43
C THR A 213 -13.33 7.28 17.94
N THR A 214 -12.46 8.13 18.49
CA THR A 214 -12.29 8.39 19.91
C THR A 214 -13.13 9.58 20.35
N PRO A 215 -13.40 9.77 21.68
CA PRO A 215 -14.23 10.87 22.17
C PRO A 215 -13.64 12.27 21.96
N ASP A 216 -12.44 12.40 21.42
CA ASP A 216 -11.71 13.66 21.21
C ASP A 216 -11.34 13.93 19.75
N GLU A 217 -11.93 13.16 18.79
CA GLU A 217 -11.51 13.21 17.39
C GLU A 217 -12.69 13.09 16.42
N ILE A 218 -12.80 14.02 15.48
CA ILE A 218 -13.60 13.84 14.26
C ILE A 218 -12.80 12.97 13.30
N TYR A 219 -13.41 11.89 12.81
CA TYR A 219 -12.75 11.01 11.84
C TYR A 219 -13.52 10.97 10.54
N LEU A 220 -12.85 11.37 9.45
CA LEU A 220 -13.34 11.27 8.08
C LEU A 220 -12.58 10.18 7.33
N VAL A 221 -13.26 9.14 6.88
CA VAL A 221 -12.70 8.13 5.98
C VAL A 221 -13.45 8.14 4.65
N MET A 222 -12.72 8.32 3.54
CA MET A 222 -13.30 8.42 2.20
C MET A 222 -12.88 7.23 1.34
N ASN A 223 -13.85 6.57 0.69
CA ASN A 223 -13.60 5.48 -0.26
C ASN A 223 -13.18 6.03 -1.63
N VAL A 224 -12.44 5.25 -2.40
CA VAL A 224 -12.04 5.60 -3.78
C VAL A 224 -13.08 5.18 -4.84
N HIS A 225 -14.15 4.56 -4.41
CA HIS A 225 -15.25 4.13 -5.26
C HIS A 225 -16.35 5.20 -5.27
N THR A 226 -17.08 5.27 -6.39
CA THR A 226 -18.14 6.28 -6.59
C THR A 226 -19.55 5.68 -6.45
N PHE A 227 -19.69 4.71 -5.59
CA PHE A 227 -20.97 4.13 -5.17
C PHE A 227 -21.14 4.25 -3.65
N GLU A 228 -22.39 4.33 -3.22
CA GLU A 228 -22.71 4.41 -1.79
C GLU A 228 -22.24 3.15 -1.06
N PRO A 229 -21.54 3.28 0.10
CA PRO A 229 -21.10 2.13 0.87
C PRO A 229 -22.26 1.24 1.29
N GLU A 230 -22.08 -0.06 1.06
CA GLU A 230 -23.02 -1.10 1.45
C GLU A 230 -22.99 -1.38 2.96
N GLN A 231 -24.01 -2.09 3.46
CA GLN A 231 -24.06 -2.43 4.89
C GLN A 231 -23.15 -3.59 5.27
N ASP A 232 -22.80 -4.44 4.31
CA ASP A 232 -21.91 -5.59 4.53
C ASP A 232 -20.78 -5.68 3.49
N GLY A 233 -19.70 -6.35 3.87
CA GLY A 233 -18.50 -6.45 3.05
C GLY A 233 -18.68 -7.26 1.77
N ALA A 234 -19.59 -8.24 1.74
CA ALA A 234 -19.82 -9.07 0.55
C ALA A 234 -20.54 -8.26 -0.54
N ARG A 235 -21.57 -7.49 -0.17
CA ARG A 235 -22.29 -6.58 -1.08
C ARG A 235 -21.37 -5.48 -1.55
N GLN A 236 -20.58 -4.88 -0.66
CA GLN A 236 -19.57 -3.88 -0.98
C GLN A 236 -18.60 -4.40 -2.03
N LYS A 237 -18.08 -5.62 -1.85
CA LYS A 237 -17.19 -6.28 -2.81
C LYS A 237 -17.86 -6.53 -4.16
N ALA A 238 -19.11 -6.97 -4.16
CA ALA A 238 -19.88 -7.18 -5.39
C ALA A 238 -20.10 -5.86 -6.15
N HIS A 239 -20.35 -4.74 -5.44
CA HIS A 239 -20.47 -3.42 -6.05
C HIS A 239 -19.15 -2.97 -6.70
N MET A 240 -18.02 -3.13 -5.99
CA MET A 240 -16.70 -2.86 -6.54
C MET A 240 -16.44 -3.66 -7.82
N HIS A 241 -16.76 -4.94 -7.84
CA HIS A 241 -16.57 -5.76 -9.05
C HIS A 241 -17.40 -5.27 -10.23
N ARG A 242 -18.67 -4.88 -10.02
CA ARG A 242 -19.51 -4.28 -11.08
C ARG A 242 -18.92 -2.98 -11.60
N GLN A 243 -18.49 -2.07 -10.70
CA GLN A 243 -17.85 -0.81 -11.09
C GLN A 243 -16.57 -1.06 -11.90
N ASN A 244 -15.71 -1.96 -11.43
CA ASN A 244 -14.45 -2.27 -12.12
C ASN A 244 -14.68 -2.90 -13.48
N ALA A 245 -15.67 -3.79 -13.62
CA ALA A 245 -16.04 -4.39 -14.91
C ALA A 245 -16.54 -3.33 -15.92
N ALA A 246 -17.41 -2.43 -15.47
CA ALA A 246 -17.90 -1.32 -16.30
C ALA A 246 -16.77 -0.39 -16.75
N LEU A 247 -15.81 -0.09 -15.89
CA LEU A 247 -14.63 0.71 -16.23
C LEU A 247 -13.70 -0.03 -17.19
N ALA A 248 -13.50 -1.33 -16.98
CA ALA A 248 -12.67 -2.15 -17.88
C ALA A 248 -13.28 -2.24 -19.29
N GLU A 249 -14.60 -2.30 -19.39
CA GLU A 249 -15.32 -2.23 -20.67
C GLU A 249 -15.21 -0.83 -21.30
N LYS A 250 -15.55 0.24 -20.55
CA LYS A 250 -15.52 1.63 -21.02
C LYS A 250 -14.16 2.01 -21.62
N PHE A 251 -13.08 1.63 -20.92
CA PHE A 251 -11.72 2.00 -21.29
C PHE A 251 -10.97 0.90 -22.05
N ASN A 252 -11.65 -0.16 -22.47
CA ASN A 252 -11.06 -1.31 -23.17
C ASN A 252 -9.76 -1.80 -22.53
N LEU A 253 -9.80 -2.08 -21.21
CA LEU A 253 -8.64 -2.53 -20.48
C LEU A 253 -8.29 -3.99 -20.83
N PRO A 254 -6.99 -4.35 -20.86
CA PRO A 254 -6.55 -5.71 -21.18
C PRO A 254 -7.09 -6.77 -20.20
N ASN A 255 -7.23 -6.39 -18.93
CA ASN A 255 -7.78 -7.24 -17.89
C ASN A 255 -9.20 -6.78 -17.53
N LYS A 256 -10.19 -7.63 -17.82
CA LYS A 256 -11.62 -7.36 -17.52
C LYS A 256 -11.93 -7.29 -16.01
N ASN A 257 -11.03 -7.79 -15.17
CA ASN A 257 -11.11 -7.69 -13.71
C ASN A 257 -10.14 -6.62 -13.15
N ALA A 258 -9.61 -5.73 -13.99
CA ALA A 258 -8.71 -4.67 -13.56
C ALA A 258 -9.37 -3.81 -12.48
N TYR A 259 -8.60 -3.49 -11.44
CA TYR A 259 -9.05 -2.52 -10.45
C TYR A 259 -9.10 -1.11 -11.05
N CYS A 260 -10.00 -0.27 -10.57
CA CYS A 260 -10.25 1.09 -11.10
C CYS A 260 -9.00 1.98 -11.20
N SER A 261 -7.94 1.64 -10.48
CA SER A 261 -6.68 2.40 -10.40
C SER A 261 -5.92 2.58 -11.71
N ILE A 262 -6.26 1.85 -12.78
CA ILE A 262 -5.61 2.01 -14.10
C ILE A 262 -6.56 2.54 -15.16
N ALA A 263 -7.82 2.78 -14.80
CA ALA A 263 -8.86 3.14 -15.75
C ALA A 263 -8.74 4.61 -16.21
N GLY A 264 -8.72 4.83 -17.50
CA GLY A 264 -8.79 6.15 -18.13
C GLY A 264 -7.44 6.87 -18.30
N ILE A 265 -6.35 6.41 -17.70
CA ILE A 265 -5.05 7.11 -17.74
C ILE A 265 -4.47 7.25 -19.14
N ALA A 266 -4.78 6.31 -20.05
CA ALA A 266 -4.30 6.33 -21.42
C ALA A 266 -5.13 7.23 -22.33
N GLU A 267 -6.33 7.58 -21.93
CA GLU A 267 -7.22 8.50 -22.66
C GLU A 267 -6.82 9.96 -22.38
N SER A 268 -6.90 10.39 -21.12
CA SER A 268 -6.47 11.72 -20.68
C SER A 268 -6.17 11.73 -19.19
N ARG A 269 -5.64 12.84 -18.69
CA ARG A 269 -5.49 13.07 -17.24
C ARG A 269 -6.85 13.18 -16.56
N GLU A 270 -7.81 13.81 -17.20
CA GLU A 270 -9.16 14.08 -16.73
C GLU A 270 -10.06 12.84 -16.79
N ASP A 271 -9.80 11.90 -17.72
CA ASP A 271 -10.48 10.60 -17.76
C ASP A 271 -9.94 9.60 -16.75
N TYR A 272 -8.75 9.84 -16.22
CA TYR A 272 -8.18 8.96 -15.21
C TYR A 272 -9.07 8.90 -13.98
N TRP A 273 -9.48 7.68 -13.61
CA TRP A 273 -10.44 7.48 -12.52
C TRP A 273 -10.09 8.19 -11.23
N TYR A 274 -8.82 8.19 -10.86
CA TYR A 274 -8.38 8.85 -9.62
C TYR A 274 -8.34 10.38 -9.70
N HIS A 275 -8.35 10.99 -10.88
CA HIS A 275 -8.43 12.43 -11.01
C HIS A 275 -9.65 12.99 -10.26
N ASP A 276 -10.86 12.55 -10.63
CA ASP A 276 -12.11 13.01 -10.05
C ASP A 276 -12.24 12.60 -8.56
N VAL A 277 -11.74 11.39 -8.23
CA VAL A 277 -11.81 10.87 -6.86
C VAL A 277 -10.87 11.64 -5.94
N MET A 278 -9.63 11.92 -6.37
CA MET A 278 -8.65 12.69 -5.60
C MET A 278 -9.19 14.09 -5.28
N LEU A 279 -9.70 14.80 -6.28
CA LEU A 279 -10.26 16.14 -6.11
C LEU A 279 -11.54 16.12 -5.26
N GLY A 280 -12.42 15.13 -5.47
CA GLY A 280 -13.61 14.95 -4.66
C GLY A 280 -13.31 14.70 -3.18
N ILE A 281 -12.28 13.89 -2.88
CA ILE A 281 -11.84 13.66 -1.50
C ILE A 281 -11.17 14.92 -0.93
N ASN A 282 -10.38 15.64 -1.72
CA ASN A 282 -9.75 16.89 -1.28
C ASN A 282 -10.80 17.90 -0.80
N ARG A 283 -11.90 18.10 -1.55
CA ARG A 283 -12.99 19.01 -1.13
C ARG A 283 -13.79 18.50 0.08
N ALA A 284 -13.85 17.17 0.29
CA ALA A 284 -14.42 16.60 1.51
C ALA A 284 -13.57 16.94 2.75
N VAL A 285 -12.25 17.01 2.60
CA VAL A 285 -11.34 17.49 3.66
C VAL A 285 -11.60 18.99 3.94
N ASP A 286 -11.69 19.82 2.91
CA ASP A 286 -12.02 21.26 3.08
C ASP A 286 -13.36 21.41 3.83
N TRP A 287 -14.36 20.58 3.50
CA TRP A 287 -15.67 20.63 4.15
C TRP A 287 -15.65 20.22 5.62
N VAL A 288 -14.91 19.14 6.00
CA VAL A 288 -14.82 18.75 7.42
C VAL A 288 -14.03 19.76 8.23
N CYS A 289 -13.01 20.39 7.64
CA CYS A 289 -12.22 21.42 8.29
C CYS A 289 -12.99 22.77 8.44
N ALA A 290 -14.01 23.02 7.64
CA ALA A 290 -14.88 24.18 7.79
C ALA A 290 -15.89 24.07 8.96
N ARG A 291 -15.94 22.95 9.67
CA ARG A 291 -16.81 22.75 10.83
C ARG A 291 -16.36 23.64 12.01
N PRO A 292 -17.29 24.26 12.73
CA PRO A 292 -16.96 25.11 13.89
C PRO A 292 -16.38 24.34 15.08
N ASP A 293 -16.60 23.02 15.13
CA ASP A 293 -16.09 22.13 16.17
C ASP A 293 -14.78 21.41 15.79
N ALA A 294 -14.15 21.77 14.66
CA ALA A 294 -12.87 21.23 14.21
C ALA A 294 -11.67 22.04 14.73
N ASP A 295 -10.68 21.37 15.30
CA ASP A 295 -9.39 21.98 15.67
C ASP A 295 -8.41 21.96 14.47
N LEU A 296 -8.32 23.09 13.78
CA LEU A 296 -7.44 23.23 12.62
C LEU A 296 -5.95 23.17 12.96
N SER A 297 -5.57 23.27 14.22
CA SER A 297 -4.18 23.06 14.65
C SER A 297 -3.80 21.59 14.74
N GLN A 298 -4.75 20.66 14.60
CA GLN A 298 -4.56 19.21 14.74
C GLN A 298 -5.33 18.45 13.65
N VAL A 299 -5.07 18.77 12.40
CA VAL A 299 -5.62 18.03 11.24
C VAL A 299 -4.57 17.03 10.76
N THR A 300 -4.88 15.74 10.84
CA THR A 300 -3.93 14.67 10.54
C THR A 300 -4.41 13.74 9.43
N TYR A 301 -3.47 13.21 8.67
CA TYR A 301 -3.72 12.16 7.68
C TYR A 301 -3.10 10.83 8.08
N THR A 302 -3.79 9.72 7.80
CA THR A 302 -3.24 8.37 7.92
C THR A 302 -3.66 7.50 6.74
N GLY A 303 -2.71 6.81 6.09
CA GLY A 303 -3.04 5.91 5.00
C GLY A 303 -1.96 4.90 4.68
N SER A 304 -2.36 3.75 4.15
CA SER A 304 -1.47 2.66 3.76
C SER A 304 -1.76 2.21 2.34
N SER A 305 -0.74 1.79 1.61
CA SER A 305 -0.88 1.31 0.24
C SER A 305 -1.52 2.38 -0.66
N GLN A 306 -2.66 2.10 -1.29
CA GLN A 306 -3.44 3.09 -2.01
C GLN A 306 -3.70 4.35 -1.16
N GLY A 307 -4.10 4.17 0.11
CA GLY A 307 -4.26 5.29 1.04
C GLY A 307 -2.96 6.04 1.30
N GLY A 308 -1.80 5.37 1.25
CA GLY A 308 -0.49 6.03 1.33
C GLY A 308 -0.24 6.98 0.16
N GLY A 309 -0.54 6.55 -1.07
CA GLY A 309 -0.45 7.40 -2.26
C GLY A 309 -1.42 8.57 -2.23
N PHE A 310 -2.69 8.33 -1.85
CA PHE A 310 -3.66 9.41 -1.62
C PHE A 310 -3.21 10.38 -0.54
N GLY A 311 -2.48 9.89 0.49
CA GLY A 311 -1.91 10.75 1.52
C GLY A 311 -0.87 11.73 1.00
N LEU A 312 -0.03 11.31 0.06
CA LEU A 312 0.93 12.19 -0.59
C LEU A 312 0.20 13.29 -1.39
N PHE A 313 -0.81 12.92 -2.18
CA PHE A 313 -1.62 13.87 -2.92
C PHE A 313 -2.35 14.86 -2.01
N LEU A 314 -3.08 14.35 -1.01
CA LEU A 314 -3.89 15.19 -0.12
C LEU A 314 -3.00 16.13 0.70
N THR A 315 -1.87 15.64 1.25
CA THR A 315 -0.94 16.49 2.01
C THR A 315 -0.33 17.60 1.16
N TYR A 316 -0.12 17.34 -0.14
CA TYR A 316 0.35 18.35 -1.08
C TYR A 316 -0.72 19.41 -1.41
N LEU A 317 -1.92 18.95 -1.82
CA LEU A 317 -2.92 19.85 -2.40
C LEU A 317 -3.80 20.54 -1.34
N ASN A 318 -3.98 19.91 -0.18
CA ASN A 318 -4.83 20.40 0.91
C ASN A 318 -3.99 21.11 1.97
N GLY A 319 -4.25 22.38 2.19
CA GLY A 319 -3.50 23.21 3.13
C GLY A 319 -3.79 22.98 4.62
N HIS A 320 -4.75 22.10 4.98
CA HIS A 320 -5.17 21.92 6.37
C HIS A 320 -4.31 20.93 7.17
N PHE A 321 -3.62 19.99 6.52
CA PHE A 321 -2.88 18.96 7.24
C PHE A 321 -1.69 19.52 8.02
N THR A 322 -1.64 19.21 9.32
CA THR A 322 -0.54 19.56 10.23
C THR A 322 0.47 18.43 10.37
N LYS A 323 0.04 17.17 10.19
CA LYS A 323 0.88 15.97 10.20
C LYS A 323 0.30 14.89 9.29
N SER A 324 1.18 14.10 8.67
CA SER A 324 0.76 12.98 7.81
C SER A 324 1.57 11.73 8.08
N PHE A 325 0.89 10.58 8.14
CA PHE A 325 1.51 9.25 8.19
C PHE A 325 1.10 8.45 6.95
N VAL A 326 2.09 8.01 6.18
CA VAL A 326 1.91 7.26 4.95
C VAL A 326 2.73 5.98 4.97
N ALA A 327 2.10 4.84 4.72
CA ALA A 327 2.76 3.54 4.79
C ALA A 327 2.72 2.84 3.43
N VAL A 328 3.85 2.23 3.05
CA VAL A 328 3.98 1.39 1.84
C VAL A 328 3.25 1.97 0.64
N CYS A 329 3.56 3.24 0.31
CA CYS A 329 2.81 4.07 -0.62
C CYS A 329 2.68 3.42 -1.99
N ALA A 330 1.44 3.23 -2.44
CA ALA A 330 1.10 2.94 -3.82
C ALA A 330 0.99 4.21 -4.65
N ILE A 331 0.72 4.10 -5.95
CA ILE A 331 0.61 5.24 -6.88
C ILE A 331 1.89 6.09 -6.83
N THR A 332 3.04 5.44 -6.74
CA THR A 332 4.35 6.05 -6.52
C THR A 332 5.37 5.27 -7.31
N GLY A 333 6.28 5.95 -8.04
CA GLY A 333 7.33 5.30 -8.83
C GLY A 333 6.81 4.57 -10.08
N HIS A 334 5.96 5.22 -10.87
CA HIS A 334 5.37 4.63 -12.07
C HIS A 334 6.36 4.27 -13.17
N TYR A 335 7.59 4.80 -13.10
CA TYR A 335 8.60 4.69 -14.16
C TYR A 335 9.76 3.74 -13.83
N GLY A 336 9.69 2.99 -12.74
CA GLY A 336 10.74 2.04 -12.33
C GLY A 336 11.15 1.05 -13.42
N TYR A 337 10.20 0.66 -14.29
CA TYR A 337 10.47 -0.23 -15.42
C TYR A 337 11.52 0.32 -16.41
N LYS A 338 11.67 1.64 -16.56
CA LYS A 338 12.71 2.27 -17.42
C LYS A 338 14.13 1.93 -16.96
N GLN A 339 14.32 1.65 -15.67
CA GLN A 339 15.60 1.22 -15.09
C GLN A 339 15.64 -0.29 -14.80
N GLY A 340 14.74 -1.07 -15.39
CA GLY A 340 14.64 -2.51 -15.14
C GLY A 340 14.24 -2.86 -13.70
N ARG A 341 13.68 -1.91 -12.93
CA ARG A 341 13.06 -2.14 -11.63
C ARG A 341 11.56 -2.42 -11.80
N GLN A 342 10.95 -3.04 -10.82
CA GLN A 342 9.50 -3.15 -10.77
C GLN A 342 8.90 -1.79 -10.45
N SER A 343 7.94 -1.33 -11.24
CA SER A 343 7.18 -0.10 -10.93
C SER A 343 6.24 -0.30 -9.75
N GLY A 344 5.93 0.79 -9.05
CA GLY A 344 4.97 0.81 -7.96
C GLY A 344 3.55 0.43 -8.40
N TRP A 345 2.80 -0.15 -7.47
CA TRP A 345 1.38 -0.41 -7.71
C TRP A 345 0.64 0.91 -8.08
N PRO A 346 -0.21 0.91 -9.10
CA PRO A 346 -0.81 -0.23 -9.81
C PRO A 346 -0.08 -0.65 -11.09
N ARG A 347 1.19 -0.29 -11.27
CA ARG A 347 1.93 -0.45 -12.53
C ARG A 347 1.16 0.20 -13.68
N LEU A 348 0.87 1.46 -13.46
CA LEU A 348 -0.10 2.25 -14.21
C LEU A 348 0.13 2.23 -15.73
N ILE A 349 1.39 2.22 -16.14
CA ILE A 349 1.82 2.21 -17.56
C ILE A 349 1.89 0.77 -18.08
N GLU A 350 2.52 -0.13 -17.33
CA GLU A 350 2.78 -1.52 -17.76
C GLU A 350 1.49 -2.34 -17.90
N ASN A 351 0.44 -2.00 -17.16
CA ASN A 351 -0.87 -2.64 -17.21
C ASN A 351 -1.78 -2.09 -18.33
N GLN A 352 -1.28 -1.19 -19.19
CA GLN A 352 -1.97 -0.77 -20.40
C GLN A 352 -1.59 -1.68 -21.58
N SER A 353 -2.43 -1.72 -22.62
CA SER A 353 -2.07 -2.36 -23.89
C SER A 353 -0.89 -1.64 -24.54
N SER A 354 -0.15 -2.33 -25.43
CA SER A 354 1.04 -1.76 -26.08
C SER A 354 0.76 -0.42 -26.77
N GLU A 355 -0.40 -0.30 -27.42
CA GLU A 355 -0.82 0.90 -28.15
C GLU A 355 -1.10 2.08 -27.22
N LYS A 356 -1.52 1.81 -25.98
CA LYS A 356 -1.92 2.81 -24.99
C LYS A 356 -0.78 3.25 -24.06
N ARG A 357 0.33 2.50 -23.99
CA ARG A 357 1.42 2.77 -23.04
C ARG A 357 2.03 4.16 -23.17
N ALA A 358 2.28 4.61 -24.40
CA ALA A 358 2.88 5.93 -24.61
C ALA A 358 1.99 7.09 -24.12
N ALA A 359 0.67 6.96 -24.27
CA ALA A 359 -0.28 7.94 -23.74
C ALA A 359 -0.36 7.88 -22.21
N ALA A 360 -0.45 6.68 -21.64
CA ALA A 360 -0.43 6.49 -20.19
C ALA A 360 0.87 7.02 -19.57
N GLU A 361 2.00 6.82 -20.20
CA GLU A 361 3.32 7.31 -19.74
C GLU A 361 3.34 8.84 -19.62
N ARG A 362 2.83 9.57 -20.62
CA ARG A 362 2.74 11.04 -20.56
C ARG A 362 1.84 11.54 -19.43
N ASN A 363 0.74 10.85 -19.17
CA ASN A 363 -0.25 11.27 -18.18
C ASN A 363 0.14 10.84 -16.75
N ALA A 364 0.82 9.71 -16.58
CA ALA A 364 1.14 9.12 -15.28
C ALA A 364 1.99 10.03 -14.39
N ALA A 365 2.84 10.89 -14.97
CA ALA A 365 3.68 11.81 -14.22
C ALA A 365 2.88 12.80 -13.36
N TYR A 366 1.67 13.14 -13.77
CA TYR A 366 0.78 14.02 -13.00
C TYR A 366 0.18 13.32 -11.77
N PHE A 367 0.27 12.01 -11.69
CA PHE A 367 -0.30 11.18 -10.63
C PHE A 367 0.75 10.38 -9.86
N ASP A 368 2.05 10.65 -10.07
CA ASP A 368 3.10 9.97 -9.35
C ASP A 368 3.30 10.54 -7.94
N GLY A 369 3.24 9.69 -6.94
CA GLY A 369 3.43 10.05 -5.53
C GLY A 369 4.76 10.75 -5.24
N VAL A 370 5.82 10.49 -6.03
CA VAL A 370 7.11 11.18 -5.88
C VAL A 370 6.98 12.66 -6.18
N ASN A 371 6.18 13.02 -7.20
CA ASN A 371 5.96 14.41 -7.58
C ASN A 371 5.13 15.17 -6.53
N PHE A 372 4.17 14.53 -5.90
CA PHE A 372 3.44 15.09 -4.76
C PHE A 372 4.38 15.26 -3.56
N ALA A 373 5.14 14.20 -3.21
CA ALA A 373 6.06 14.22 -2.07
C ALA A 373 7.11 15.35 -2.18
N ALA A 374 7.61 15.64 -3.39
CA ALA A 374 8.59 16.70 -3.64
C ALA A 374 8.11 18.13 -3.26
N ARG A 375 6.84 18.28 -2.88
CA ARG A 375 6.20 19.56 -2.51
C ARG A 375 5.72 19.61 -1.07
N ILE A 376 5.80 18.49 -0.35
CA ILE A 376 5.30 18.39 1.04
C ILE A 376 6.31 19.00 1.99
N LYS A 377 5.91 20.06 2.68
CA LYS A 377 6.67 20.72 3.77
C LYS A 377 6.13 20.35 5.16
N THR A 378 4.91 19.81 5.21
CA THR A 378 4.25 19.34 6.43
C THR A 378 5.05 18.21 7.08
N PRO A 379 5.11 18.13 8.43
CA PRO A 379 5.63 16.98 9.15
C PRO A 379 5.05 15.66 8.65
N ILE A 380 5.91 14.70 8.26
CA ILE A 380 5.47 13.46 7.64
C ILE A 380 6.31 12.25 8.08
N ARG A 381 5.66 11.14 8.29
CA ARG A 381 6.30 9.85 8.60
C ARG A 381 5.96 8.83 7.52
N PHE A 382 6.97 8.10 7.09
CA PHE A 382 6.87 7.01 6.13
C PHE A 382 7.15 5.68 6.82
N ILE A 383 6.56 4.61 6.31
CA ILE A 383 7.01 3.24 6.57
C ILE A 383 7.20 2.51 5.25
N VAL A 384 8.26 1.71 5.14
CA VAL A 384 8.61 0.95 3.95
C VAL A 384 8.89 -0.51 4.31
N GLY A 385 8.26 -1.46 3.61
CA GLY A 385 8.55 -2.89 3.73
C GLY A 385 9.71 -3.28 2.81
N PHE A 386 10.81 -3.79 3.37
CA PHE A 386 12.00 -4.15 2.57
C PHE A 386 11.78 -5.38 1.68
N ALA A 387 10.77 -6.21 1.97
CA ALA A 387 10.37 -7.34 1.15
C ALA A 387 9.04 -7.09 0.39
N ASP A 388 8.61 -5.84 0.27
CA ASP A 388 7.35 -5.47 -0.38
C ASP A 388 7.45 -5.59 -1.90
N GLN A 389 6.70 -6.53 -2.47
CA GLN A 389 6.62 -6.78 -3.90
C GLN A 389 5.43 -6.06 -4.57
N THR A 390 4.57 -5.44 -3.78
CA THR A 390 3.40 -4.68 -4.26
C THR A 390 3.76 -3.22 -4.48
N CYS A 391 4.31 -2.59 -3.43
CA CYS A 391 4.84 -1.23 -3.48
C CYS A 391 6.35 -1.31 -3.20
N PRO A 392 7.19 -1.43 -4.24
CA PRO A 392 8.61 -1.68 -4.07
C PRO A 392 9.29 -0.63 -3.18
N PRO A 393 10.23 -1.05 -2.31
CA PRO A 393 10.86 -0.13 -1.37
C PRO A 393 11.60 1.03 -2.04
N ALA A 394 12.12 0.84 -3.25
CA ALA A 394 12.79 1.90 -4.00
C ALA A 394 11.85 3.08 -4.30
N ASP A 395 10.57 2.81 -4.61
CA ASP A 395 9.61 3.84 -4.96
C ASP A 395 9.19 4.66 -3.73
N VAL A 396 9.03 3.99 -2.58
CA VAL A 396 8.77 4.68 -1.30
C VAL A 396 9.97 5.55 -0.89
N TYR A 397 11.20 5.05 -1.11
CA TYR A 397 12.41 5.84 -0.86
C TYR A 397 12.57 7.01 -1.83
N ALA A 398 12.18 6.86 -3.09
CA ALA A 398 12.18 7.97 -4.05
C ALA A 398 11.27 9.12 -3.55
N ALA A 399 10.07 8.80 -3.08
CA ALA A 399 9.14 9.78 -2.49
C ALA A 399 9.71 10.40 -1.20
N TYR A 400 10.25 9.58 -0.28
CA TYR A 400 10.87 10.07 0.94
C TYR A 400 12.05 11.00 0.67
N ASN A 401 12.93 10.63 -0.25
CA ASN A 401 14.11 11.44 -0.59
C ASN A 401 13.73 12.76 -1.27
N ALA A 402 12.71 12.75 -2.13
CA ALA A 402 12.19 13.94 -2.80
C ALA A 402 11.49 14.93 -1.85
N CYS A 403 10.94 14.45 -0.74
CA CYS A 403 10.16 15.26 0.20
C CYS A 403 11.05 16.32 0.90
N PRO A 404 10.75 17.63 0.78
CA PRO A 404 11.53 18.69 1.40
C PRO A 404 11.20 18.97 2.86
N SER A 405 10.23 18.28 3.47
CA SER A 405 9.88 18.46 4.88
C SER A 405 11.11 18.32 5.78
N THR A 406 11.33 19.27 6.66
CA THR A 406 12.41 19.25 7.66
C THR A 406 12.10 18.33 8.84
N ASP A 407 10.82 18.01 9.05
CA ASP A 407 10.35 17.02 10.03
C ASP A 407 9.80 15.79 9.31
N LYS A 408 10.70 15.03 8.66
CA LYS A 408 10.37 13.74 8.04
C LYS A 408 11.19 12.61 8.63
N ALA A 409 10.59 11.43 8.71
CA ALA A 409 11.31 10.18 9.03
C ALA A 409 10.72 9.00 8.27
N ILE A 410 11.56 8.00 8.03
CA ILE A 410 11.17 6.72 7.41
C ILE A 410 11.53 5.56 8.34
N VAL A 411 10.59 4.65 8.53
CA VAL A 411 10.79 3.42 9.29
C VAL A 411 10.99 2.25 8.33
N ASN A 412 12.15 1.60 8.45
CA ASN A 412 12.53 0.44 7.66
C ASN A 412 11.98 -0.84 8.28
N ALA A 413 10.89 -1.35 7.74
CA ALA A 413 10.33 -2.63 8.15
C ALA A 413 11.09 -3.77 7.46
N ILE A 414 12.27 -4.10 8.01
CA ILE A 414 13.19 -5.12 7.48
C ILE A 414 12.50 -6.48 7.47
N GLY A 415 12.59 -7.20 6.34
CA GLY A 415 11.95 -8.49 6.14
C GLY A 415 10.41 -8.43 6.06
N SER A 416 9.82 -7.24 6.13
CA SER A 416 8.37 -7.09 6.02
C SER A 416 7.94 -7.04 4.56
N PRO A 417 6.93 -7.84 4.15
CA PRO A 417 6.22 -7.66 2.90
C PRO A 417 5.27 -6.47 2.98
N HIS A 418 4.35 -6.34 2.02
CA HIS A 418 3.34 -5.29 1.97
C HIS A 418 2.50 -5.16 3.25
N GLY A 419 2.24 -6.27 3.96
CA GLY A 419 1.51 -6.31 5.24
C GLY A 419 2.35 -5.89 6.45
N TRP A 420 2.87 -4.68 6.46
CA TRP A 420 3.76 -4.11 7.49
C TRP A 420 3.23 -4.13 8.94
N HIS A 421 1.92 -4.25 9.14
CA HIS A 421 1.29 -4.19 10.47
C HIS A 421 1.82 -5.25 11.45
N SER A 422 2.08 -6.46 10.96
CA SER A 422 2.66 -7.53 11.80
C SER A 422 4.07 -7.19 12.27
N TRP A 423 4.88 -6.57 11.38
CA TRP A 423 6.20 -6.09 11.75
C TRP A 423 6.11 -4.96 12.78
N TYR A 424 5.21 -4.02 12.55
CA TYR A 424 4.98 -2.87 13.45
C TYR A 424 4.57 -3.33 14.85
N GLY A 425 3.62 -4.26 14.96
CA GLY A 425 3.19 -4.83 16.24
C GLY A 425 4.33 -5.52 17.02
N LYS A 426 5.15 -6.32 16.31
CA LYS A 426 6.30 -7.04 16.92
C LYS A 426 7.45 -6.13 17.38
N ASN A 427 7.55 -4.92 16.85
CA ASN A 427 8.62 -3.98 17.15
C ASN A 427 8.17 -2.84 18.07
N ARG A 428 6.88 -2.77 18.40
CA ARG A 428 6.34 -1.75 19.30
C ARG A 428 7.06 -1.76 20.65
N GLY A 429 7.49 -0.58 21.09
CA GLY A 429 8.22 -0.39 22.35
C GLY A 429 9.71 -0.72 22.31
N LYS A 430 10.27 -1.18 21.19
CA LYS A 430 11.72 -1.35 21.06
C LYS A 430 12.43 0.00 20.92
N PRO A 431 13.73 0.11 21.27
CA PRO A 431 14.50 1.32 21.05
C PRO A 431 14.45 1.78 19.58
N GLY A 432 14.25 3.09 19.38
CA GLY A 432 14.12 3.66 18.04
C GLY A 432 12.79 3.42 17.32
N PHE A 433 11.82 2.75 17.97
CA PHE A 433 10.49 2.59 17.43
C PHE A 433 9.71 3.91 17.47
N ILE A 434 9.08 4.25 16.34
CA ILE A 434 8.19 5.42 16.23
C ILE A 434 6.75 4.94 16.41
N ASP A 435 6.11 5.32 17.50
CA ASP A 435 4.66 5.14 17.66
C ASP A 435 3.94 6.24 16.86
N PHE A 436 3.50 5.91 15.65
CA PHE A 436 2.84 6.86 14.77
C PHE A 436 1.53 7.40 15.33
N ASN A 437 0.78 6.59 16.06
CA ASN A 437 -0.47 7.02 16.67
C ASN A 437 -0.20 8.04 17.80
N ALA A 438 0.81 7.80 18.61
CA ALA A 438 1.23 8.76 19.61
C ALA A 438 1.77 10.04 18.96
N TRP A 439 2.63 9.92 17.94
CA TRP A 439 3.19 11.07 17.22
C TRP A 439 2.12 11.95 16.57
N LEU A 440 1.11 11.36 15.92
CA LEU A 440 0.00 12.12 15.33
C LEU A 440 -0.81 12.91 16.38
N ARG A 441 -0.77 12.49 17.65
CA ARG A 441 -1.47 13.13 18.75
C ARG A 441 -0.66 14.20 19.51
N THR A 442 0.64 14.32 19.24
CA THR A 442 1.43 15.43 19.78
C THR A 442 1.04 16.75 19.11
N LYS A 443 1.09 17.86 19.87
CA LYS A 443 0.92 19.22 19.32
C LYS A 443 2.16 19.64 18.51
#